data_cfce5881458dbf3b3d240391a558f936
#
_entry.id   cfce5881458dbf3b3d240391a558f936
#
_cell.length_a   1.000
_cell.length_b   1.000
_cell.length_c   1.000
_cell.angle_alpha   90.00
_cell.angle_beta   90.00
_cell.angle_gamma   90.00
#
_symmetry.space_group_name_H-M   'P 1'
#
loop_
_entity.id
_entity.type
_entity.pdbx_description
1 polymer ?
#
loop_
_entity_poly.entity_id
_entity_poly.type
_entity_poly.pdbx_seq_one_letter_code
_entity_poly.pdbx_strand_id
1 'polypeptide(L)'
;MPNHVVNHISLQGDPEKIRSMLETIKSDEHGIGSVDFNKIVPMSKSLDIEAGSRTDRGLKVYRDFIDVYTLAGTMNMEKLRNIPVESEEIFLRQRTDIRRDEWELGKAAWRNIRDFGAPTWYDWCISNWGTKWNAYGYSEDTIDYHDGDTLYFQTAWSAPHPILEKLTQMFPDIMLEHEWADEDVGQNCGRYSYQNGERIEEYYPESEAEAVEFACKLWDYDPLDLDLCLNAEGTKYIHLELEEYQQIELLGKPALFTNARLTDADIPQGLYCYHLRHSDDGGRFCSVEPRVGVNHGGSVITKEPIDFGKQGYISFTKDTEPNFTGGEQTLGEFLKSDALQESEVMNLC
;
A
#
# COMPACT_ATOMS: atom_id res chain seq x y z
N MET A 1 2.62 -7.87 9.67
CA MET A 1 2.67 -8.68 8.43
C MET A 1 3.15 -7.74 7.35
N PRO A 2 3.77 -8.20 6.26
CA PRO A 2 4.06 -7.32 5.14
C PRO A 2 2.74 -6.95 4.45
N ASN A 3 2.67 -5.75 3.88
CA ASN A 3 1.59 -5.39 2.97
C ASN A 3 1.61 -6.32 1.74
N HIS A 4 0.44 -6.63 1.24
CA HIS A 4 0.26 -7.36 0.00
C HIS A 4 0.19 -6.38 -1.18
N VAL A 5 0.86 -6.73 -2.28
CA VAL A 5 0.79 -5.99 -3.54
C VAL A 5 0.23 -6.91 -4.60
N VAL A 6 -0.92 -6.56 -5.17
CA VAL A 6 -1.50 -7.28 -6.29
C VAL A 6 -0.74 -6.92 -7.57
N ASN A 7 -0.53 -7.90 -8.44
CA ASN A 7 0.17 -7.75 -9.71
C ASN A 7 -0.69 -8.36 -10.83
N HIS A 8 -0.98 -7.56 -11.85
CA HIS A 8 -1.67 -7.96 -13.06
C HIS A 8 -0.71 -7.81 -14.24
N ILE A 9 -0.50 -8.87 -15.01
CA ILE A 9 0.41 -8.83 -16.16
C ILE A 9 -0.33 -9.26 -17.43
N SER A 10 -0.45 -8.34 -18.36
CA SER A 10 -0.92 -8.62 -19.70
C SER A 10 0.26 -8.91 -20.64
N LEU A 11 0.12 -9.93 -21.48
CA LEU A 11 1.17 -10.44 -22.35
C LEU A 11 0.82 -10.13 -23.82
N GLN A 12 1.78 -9.55 -24.55
CA GLN A 12 1.62 -9.25 -25.97
C GLN A 12 2.76 -9.89 -26.76
N GLY A 13 2.42 -10.73 -27.73
CA GLY A 13 3.39 -11.44 -28.55
C GLY A 13 2.76 -12.62 -29.28
N ASP A 14 3.61 -13.45 -29.86
CA ASP A 14 3.19 -14.71 -30.51
C ASP A 14 2.65 -15.69 -29.47
N PRO A 15 1.43 -16.26 -29.63
CA PRO A 15 0.80 -17.13 -28.63
C PRO A 15 1.65 -18.37 -28.27
N GLU A 16 2.38 -18.98 -29.23
CA GLU A 16 3.22 -20.12 -28.95
C GLU A 16 4.43 -19.75 -28.07
N LYS A 17 4.99 -18.55 -28.31
CA LYS A 17 6.08 -18.00 -27.48
C LYS A 17 5.60 -17.64 -26.08
N ILE A 18 4.43 -17.02 -25.94
CA ILE A 18 3.79 -16.75 -24.65
C ILE A 18 3.58 -18.05 -23.88
N ARG A 19 3.00 -19.06 -24.49
CA ARG A 19 2.80 -20.37 -23.87
C ARG A 19 4.12 -21.02 -23.45
N SER A 20 5.17 -20.94 -24.26
CA SER A 20 6.50 -21.43 -23.92
C SER A 20 7.10 -20.70 -22.72
N MET A 21 6.92 -19.39 -22.63
CA MET A 21 7.33 -18.58 -21.47
C MET A 21 6.58 -19.04 -20.22
N LEU A 22 5.26 -19.14 -20.26
CA LEU A 22 4.42 -19.55 -19.14
C LEU A 22 4.78 -20.96 -18.63
N GLU A 23 5.01 -21.91 -19.52
CA GLU A 23 5.51 -23.25 -19.17
C GLU A 23 6.87 -23.21 -18.46
N THR A 24 7.73 -22.25 -18.83
CA THR A 24 9.06 -22.09 -18.24
C THR A 24 9.00 -21.52 -16.81
N ILE A 25 8.12 -20.56 -16.56
CA ILE A 25 8.07 -19.80 -15.30
C ILE A 25 7.05 -20.33 -14.29
N LYS A 26 6.16 -21.23 -14.68
CA LYS A 26 5.10 -21.74 -13.81
C LYS A 26 5.65 -22.41 -12.54
N SER A 27 4.96 -22.22 -11.42
CA SER A 27 5.17 -23.02 -10.21
C SER A 27 4.83 -24.50 -10.49
N ASP A 28 5.62 -25.41 -9.95
CA ASP A 28 5.34 -26.85 -10.06
C ASP A 28 4.11 -27.27 -9.24
N GLU A 29 3.72 -26.47 -8.26
CA GLU A 29 2.56 -26.67 -7.40
C GLU A 29 1.26 -26.20 -8.07
N HIS A 30 1.30 -25.01 -8.71
CA HIS A 30 0.10 -24.33 -9.21
C HIS A 30 -0.10 -24.46 -10.73
N GLY A 31 0.93 -24.74 -11.52
CA GLY A 31 0.80 -24.91 -12.98
C GLY A 31 0.81 -23.61 -13.78
N ILE A 32 0.31 -23.66 -15.04
CA ILE A 32 0.29 -22.53 -15.98
C ILE A 32 -0.64 -21.45 -15.42
N GLY A 33 -0.20 -20.18 -15.48
CA GLY A 33 -0.88 -19.04 -14.86
C GLY A 33 -0.19 -18.58 -13.58
N SER A 34 0.65 -19.42 -12.97
CA SER A 34 1.49 -19.04 -11.84
C SER A 34 2.90 -18.61 -12.27
N VAL A 35 3.60 -17.90 -11.36
CA VAL A 35 4.97 -17.42 -11.58
C VAL A 35 5.86 -17.86 -10.43
N ASP A 36 6.97 -18.55 -10.76
CA ASP A 36 8.02 -18.90 -9.79
C ASP A 36 9.28 -18.10 -10.09
N PHE A 37 9.60 -17.15 -9.22
CA PHE A 37 10.77 -16.28 -9.37
C PHE A 37 12.09 -17.04 -9.39
N ASN A 38 12.17 -18.21 -8.74
CA ASN A 38 13.35 -19.07 -8.82
C ASN A 38 13.64 -19.62 -10.21
N LYS A 39 12.63 -19.67 -11.10
CA LYS A 39 12.82 -20.09 -12.50
C LYS A 39 13.32 -18.96 -13.38
N ILE A 40 13.26 -17.71 -12.89
CA ILE A 40 13.70 -16.50 -13.59
C ILE A 40 15.06 -16.02 -13.03
N VAL A 41 15.12 -15.87 -11.70
CA VAL A 41 16.33 -15.46 -10.95
C VAL A 41 16.48 -16.42 -9.76
N PRO A 42 17.23 -17.53 -9.91
CA PRO A 42 17.31 -18.59 -8.90
C PRO A 42 18.08 -18.13 -7.65
N MET A 43 17.47 -18.32 -6.49
CA MET A 43 18.11 -18.09 -5.19
C MET A 43 18.93 -19.33 -4.78
N SER A 44 20.14 -19.13 -4.29
CA SER A 44 20.97 -20.24 -3.76
C SER A 44 20.36 -20.80 -2.47
N LYS A 45 20.33 -22.12 -2.33
CA LYS A 45 19.88 -22.79 -1.09
C LYS A 45 20.67 -22.42 0.15
N SER A 46 21.92 -21.97 0.01
CA SER A 46 22.74 -21.54 1.15
C SER A 46 22.22 -20.25 1.80
N LEU A 47 21.46 -19.42 1.08
CA LEU A 47 20.79 -18.22 1.57
C LEU A 47 19.57 -18.54 2.45
N ASP A 48 19.00 -19.74 2.35
CA ASP A 48 17.84 -20.19 3.11
C ASP A 48 18.24 -20.55 4.56
N ILE A 49 18.66 -19.54 5.30
CA ILE A 49 19.00 -19.58 6.73
C ILE A 49 18.13 -18.56 7.48
N GLU A 50 18.03 -18.71 8.80
CA GLU A 50 17.27 -17.79 9.65
C GLU A 50 17.69 -16.33 9.39
N ALA A 51 16.72 -15.48 9.04
CA ALA A 51 16.90 -14.03 8.93
C ALA A 51 16.42 -13.35 10.23
N GLY A 52 17.32 -12.69 10.97
CA GLY A 52 16.98 -12.02 12.22
C GLY A 52 18.14 -11.87 13.20
N SER A 53 17.81 -11.43 14.42
CA SER A 53 18.77 -10.99 15.44
C SER A 53 19.83 -12.03 15.84
N ARG A 54 19.52 -13.33 15.72
CA ARG A 54 20.47 -14.40 16.00
C ARG A 54 21.56 -14.47 14.93
N THR A 55 21.14 -14.41 13.67
CA THR A 55 22.06 -14.37 12.51
C THR A 55 22.89 -13.11 12.53
N ASP A 56 22.27 -11.94 12.82
CA ASP A 56 22.98 -10.66 12.90
C ASP A 56 24.06 -10.66 13.98
N ARG A 57 23.73 -11.19 15.17
CA ARG A 57 24.67 -11.35 16.28
C ARG A 57 25.81 -12.30 15.90
N GLY A 58 25.48 -13.45 15.33
CA GLY A 58 26.45 -14.42 14.86
C GLY A 58 27.37 -13.82 13.79
N LEU A 59 26.82 -13.11 12.81
CA LEU A 59 27.56 -12.44 11.75
C LEU A 59 28.54 -11.38 12.28
N LYS A 60 28.10 -10.59 13.26
CA LYS A 60 28.97 -9.60 13.92
C LYS A 60 30.16 -10.27 14.57
N VAL A 61 29.94 -11.34 15.36
CA VAL A 61 31.01 -12.07 16.05
C VAL A 61 31.91 -12.80 15.06
N TYR A 62 31.35 -13.36 13.98
CA TYR A 62 32.15 -14.00 12.94
C TYR A 62 33.01 -12.99 12.16
N ARG A 63 32.56 -11.78 11.92
CA ARG A 63 33.38 -10.68 11.37
C ARG A 63 34.55 -10.33 12.28
N ASP A 64 34.33 -10.22 13.62
CA ASP A 64 35.41 -10.00 14.59
C ASP A 64 36.48 -11.10 14.48
N PHE A 65 36.07 -12.36 14.33
CA PHE A 65 36.98 -13.48 14.12
C PHE A 65 37.78 -13.33 12.82
N ILE A 66 37.12 -13.00 11.71
CA ILE A 66 37.79 -12.81 10.41
C ILE A 66 38.84 -11.69 10.51
N ASP A 67 38.52 -10.58 11.18
CA ASP A 67 39.43 -9.46 11.38
C ASP A 67 40.66 -9.90 12.17
N VAL A 68 40.50 -10.63 13.28
CA VAL A 68 41.62 -11.17 14.08
C VAL A 68 42.44 -12.18 13.28
N TYR A 69 41.80 -13.08 12.54
CA TYR A 69 42.45 -14.09 11.72
C TYR A 69 43.25 -13.48 10.57
N THR A 70 42.74 -12.41 9.95
CA THR A 70 43.46 -11.71 8.85
C THR A 70 44.60 -10.84 9.32
N LEU A 71 44.51 -10.25 10.51
CA LEU A 71 45.64 -9.52 11.14
C LEU A 71 46.83 -10.43 11.45
N ALA A 72 46.56 -11.71 11.74
CA ALA A 72 47.62 -12.69 12.04
C ALA A 72 48.36 -13.26 10.81
N GLY A 73 47.95 -12.85 9.59
CA GLY A 73 48.57 -13.36 8.36
C GLY A 73 48.30 -12.48 7.11
N THR A 74 49.01 -12.75 6.02
CA THR A 74 48.78 -12.12 4.72
C THR A 74 47.39 -12.54 4.18
N MET A 75 46.54 -11.55 3.89
CA MET A 75 45.20 -11.73 3.38
C MET A 75 45.23 -12.32 1.97
N ASN A 76 44.64 -13.51 1.81
CA ASN A 76 44.39 -14.14 0.52
C ASN A 76 42.98 -14.73 0.56
N MET A 77 42.17 -14.47 -0.46
CA MET A 77 40.79 -15.00 -0.57
C MET A 77 40.71 -16.53 -0.50
N GLU A 78 41.73 -17.24 -0.99
CA GLU A 78 41.84 -18.69 -0.89
C GLU A 78 41.96 -19.18 0.57
N LYS A 79 42.70 -18.45 1.40
CA LYS A 79 42.84 -18.75 2.84
C LYS A 79 41.52 -18.51 3.60
N LEU A 80 40.72 -17.51 3.20
CA LEU A 80 39.42 -17.23 3.80
C LEU A 80 38.35 -18.30 3.43
N ARG A 81 38.54 -19.00 2.33
CA ARG A 81 37.68 -20.15 1.97
C ARG A 81 37.96 -21.41 2.80
N ASN A 82 39.21 -21.56 3.24
CA ASN A 82 39.74 -22.77 3.89
C ASN A 82 40.28 -22.44 5.29
N ILE A 83 39.52 -21.72 6.11
CA ILE A 83 39.91 -21.45 7.50
C ILE A 83 39.91 -22.76 8.30
N PRO A 84 41.03 -23.11 8.98
CA PRO A 84 41.09 -24.30 9.81
C PRO A 84 40.11 -24.26 10.96
N VAL A 85 39.42 -25.37 11.23
CA VAL A 85 38.44 -25.50 12.33
C VAL A 85 39.08 -25.18 13.68
N GLU A 86 40.35 -25.54 13.87
CA GLU A 86 41.13 -25.28 15.10
C GLU A 86 41.19 -23.78 15.41
N SER A 87 41.30 -22.94 14.37
CA SER A 87 41.35 -21.47 14.55
C SER A 87 40.00 -20.92 15.04
N GLU A 88 38.91 -21.43 14.54
CA GLU A 88 37.55 -21.11 15.00
C GLU A 88 37.34 -21.56 16.46
N GLU A 89 37.74 -22.78 16.77
CA GLU A 89 37.59 -23.35 18.12
C GLU A 89 38.40 -22.58 19.17
N ILE A 90 39.64 -22.13 18.82
CA ILE A 90 40.45 -21.31 19.71
C ILE A 90 39.79 -19.97 19.99
N PHE A 91 39.20 -19.32 18.96
CA PHE A 91 38.48 -18.06 19.12
C PHE A 91 37.23 -18.22 19.97
N LEU A 92 36.43 -19.25 19.69
CA LEU A 92 35.17 -19.51 20.43
C LEU A 92 35.38 -19.83 21.90
N ARG A 93 36.49 -20.49 22.29
CA ARG A 93 36.79 -20.74 23.71
C ARG A 93 36.94 -19.46 24.55
N GLN A 94 37.25 -18.33 23.87
CA GLN A 94 37.41 -17.02 24.52
C GLN A 94 36.11 -16.17 24.47
N ARG A 95 35.07 -16.65 23.76
CA ARG A 95 33.81 -15.93 23.56
C ARG A 95 32.65 -16.67 24.24
N THR A 96 32.33 -16.24 25.46
CA THR A 96 31.20 -16.78 26.24
C THR A 96 29.88 -16.06 25.93
N ASP A 97 29.93 -15.02 25.10
CA ASP A 97 28.82 -14.13 24.72
C ASP A 97 28.06 -14.60 23.49
N ILE A 98 28.52 -15.68 22.82
CA ILE A 98 27.89 -16.24 21.62
C ILE A 98 27.59 -17.73 21.79
N ARG A 99 26.43 -18.19 21.35
CA ARG A 99 26.08 -19.60 21.30
C ARG A 99 26.59 -20.25 20.01
N ARG A 100 26.80 -21.55 20.05
CA ARG A 100 27.33 -22.30 18.89
C ARG A 100 26.42 -22.20 17.68
N ASP A 101 25.13 -22.28 17.88
CA ASP A 101 24.14 -22.15 16.79
C ASP A 101 24.13 -20.74 16.15
N GLU A 102 24.27 -19.68 16.96
CA GLU A 102 24.40 -18.31 16.43
C GLU A 102 25.73 -18.12 15.65
N TRP A 103 26.80 -18.74 16.13
CA TRP A 103 28.08 -18.73 15.42
C TRP A 103 27.96 -19.39 14.03
N GLU A 104 27.33 -20.57 13.92
CA GLU A 104 27.16 -21.26 12.65
C GLU A 104 26.26 -20.46 11.70
N LEU A 105 25.20 -19.80 12.20
CA LEU A 105 24.39 -18.87 11.40
C LEU A 105 25.25 -17.70 10.89
N GLY A 106 26.05 -17.08 11.76
CA GLY A 106 26.93 -15.96 11.38
C GLY A 106 27.99 -16.35 10.36
N LYS A 107 28.57 -17.54 10.51
CA LYS A 107 29.52 -18.12 9.55
C LYS A 107 28.87 -18.36 8.18
N ALA A 108 27.65 -18.89 8.17
CA ALA A 108 26.90 -19.10 6.92
C ALA A 108 26.56 -17.74 6.28
N ALA A 109 26.03 -16.78 7.05
CA ALA A 109 25.72 -15.44 6.57
C ALA A 109 26.94 -14.71 5.99
N TRP A 110 28.10 -14.82 6.63
CA TRP A 110 29.33 -14.23 6.10
C TRP A 110 29.75 -14.84 4.76
N ARG A 111 29.63 -16.17 4.62
CA ARG A 111 29.89 -16.86 3.35
C ARG A 111 28.92 -16.43 2.26
N ASN A 112 27.65 -16.30 2.61
CA ASN A 112 26.59 -15.84 1.69
C ASN A 112 26.87 -14.41 1.19
N ILE A 113 27.30 -13.49 2.08
CA ILE A 113 27.68 -12.12 1.69
C ILE A 113 28.82 -12.16 0.66
N ARG A 114 29.82 -12.99 0.92
CA ARG A 114 30.99 -13.12 0.02
C ARG A 114 30.60 -13.68 -1.36
N ASP A 115 29.71 -14.67 -1.39
CA ASP A 115 29.42 -15.45 -2.61
C ASP A 115 28.20 -14.91 -3.37
N PHE A 116 27.25 -14.25 -2.68
CA PHE A 116 25.98 -13.81 -3.24
C PHE A 116 25.62 -12.34 -2.92
N GLY A 117 26.44 -11.63 -2.16
CA GLY A 117 26.22 -10.22 -1.80
C GLY A 117 25.19 -9.97 -0.68
N ALA A 118 24.57 -11.00 -0.13
CA ALA A 118 23.56 -10.90 0.92
C ALA A 118 23.77 -11.96 2.02
N PRO A 119 23.44 -11.66 3.30
CA PRO A 119 23.62 -12.61 4.40
C PRO A 119 22.59 -13.76 4.38
N THR A 120 21.36 -13.47 4.01
CA THR A 120 20.24 -14.40 4.08
C THR A 120 19.32 -14.26 2.85
N TRP A 121 18.33 -15.15 2.75
CA TRP A 121 17.28 -15.06 1.73
C TRP A 121 16.57 -13.71 1.73
N TYR A 122 16.35 -13.11 2.92
CA TYR A 122 15.59 -11.87 3.08
C TYR A 122 16.22 -10.70 2.31
N ASP A 123 17.49 -10.40 2.60
CA ASP A 123 18.19 -9.30 1.93
C ASP A 123 18.40 -9.59 0.43
N TRP A 124 18.63 -10.88 0.12
CA TRP A 124 18.83 -11.31 -1.25
C TRP A 124 17.57 -11.18 -2.10
N CYS A 125 16.41 -11.61 -1.60
CA CYS A 125 15.13 -11.48 -2.30
C CYS A 125 14.79 -10.01 -2.58
N ILE A 126 14.91 -9.13 -1.58
CA ILE A 126 14.67 -7.69 -1.76
C ILE A 126 15.58 -7.12 -2.85
N SER A 127 16.87 -7.49 -2.86
CA SER A 127 17.83 -6.95 -3.80
C SER A 127 17.72 -7.52 -5.22
N ASN A 128 17.26 -8.78 -5.38
CA ASN A 128 17.27 -9.47 -6.67
C ASN A 128 15.86 -9.69 -7.24
N TRP A 129 14.84 -9.87 -6.41
CA TRP A 129 13.45 -9.99 -6.84
C TRP A 129 12.66 -8.69 -6.73
N GLY A 130 13.15 -7.72 -5.90
CA GLY A 130 12.46 -6.48 -5.60
C GLY A 130 11.33 -6.64 -4.58
N THR A 131 11.13 -7.84 -4.03
CA THR A 131 10.07 -8.18 -3.09
C THR A 131 10.58 -9.15 -2.02
N LYS A 132 9.86 -9.28 -0.90
CA LYS A 132 10.31 -10.05 0.26
C LYS A 132 10.45 -11.55 -0.02
N TRP A 133 9.51 -12.14 -0.77
CA TRP A 133 9.47 -13.56 -1.12
C TRP A 133 8.87 -13.80 -2.51
N ASN A 134 8.76 -15.04 -2.91
CA ASN A 134 8.22 -15.47 -4.20
C ASN A 134 6.77 -15.01 -4.39
N ALA A 135 6.26 -15.06 -5.61
CA ALA A 135 4.87 -14.81 -5.93
C ALA A 135 3.93 -15.80 -5.21
N TYR A 136 2.75 -15.32 -4.81
CA TYR A 136 1.71 -16.07 -4.09
C TYR A 136 0.31 -15.49 -4.39
N GLY A 137 -0.71 -15.92 -3.62
CA GLY A 137 -2.08 -15.39 -3.73
C GLY A 137 -2.85 -15.96 -4.90
N TYR A 138 -2.50 -17.16 -5.36
CA TYR A 138 -3.21 -17.86 -6.42
C TYR A 138 -4.54 -18.42 -5.91
N SER A 139 -5.60 -18.25 -6.70
CA SER A 139 -6.90 -18.91 -6.52
C SER A 139 -7.15 -19.90 -7.67
N GLU A 140 -8.11 -20.80 -7.54
CA GLU A 140 -8.49 -21.73 -8.62
C GLU A 140 -8.90 -20.97 -9.89
N ASP A 141 -9.54 -19.80 -9.74
CA ASP A 141 -9.99 -18.97 -10.87
C ASP A 141 -8.85 -18.20 -11.55
N THR A 142 -7.71 -17.97 -10.86
CA THR A 142 -6.57 -17.21 -11.40
C THR A 142 -5.48 -18.08 -12.00
N ILE A 143 -5.53 -19.40 -11.80
CA ILE A 143 -4.50 -20.36 -12.28
C ILE A 143 -4.83 -20.91 -13.68
N ASP A 144 -6.11 -20.87 -14.09
CA ASP A 144 -6.53 -21.40 -15.40
C ASP A 144 -6.32 -20.34 -16.49
N TYR A 145 -5.07 -20.21 -16.95
CA TYR A 145 -4.67 -19.23 -17.96
C TYR A 145 -5.09 -19.67 -19.37
N HIS A 146 -5.87 -18.84 -20.04
CA HIS A 146 -6.19 -18.93 -21.47
C HIS A 146 -5.44 -17.90 -22.28
N ASP A 147 -5.26 -18.13 -23.60
CA ASP A 147 -4.59 -17.19 -24.50
C ASP A 147 -5.29 -15.81 -24.47
N GLY A 148 -4.53 -14.78 -24.10
CA GLY A 148 -5.03 -13.40 -23.95
C GLY A 148 -5.46 -13.02 -22.55
N ASP A 149 -5.39 -13.94 -21.59
CA ASP A 149 -5.67 -13.65 -20.19
C ASP A 149 -4.55 -12.81 -19.54
N THR A 150 -4.88 -12.24 -18.38
CA THR A 150 -3.94 -11.55 -17.51
C THR A 150 -3.44 -12.51 -16.43
N LEU A 151 -2.14 -12.51 -16.16
CA LEU A 151 -1.58 -13.21 -15.01
C LEU A 151 -1.87 -12.43 -13.73
N TYR A 152 -2.33 -13.12 -12.68
CA TYR A 152 -2.66 -12.56 -11.37
C TYR A 152 -1.83 -13.24 -10.29
N PHE A 153 -1.13 -12.46 -9.49
CA PHE A 153 -0.45 -12.94 -8.30
C PHE A 153 -0.21 -11.79 -7.31
N GLN A 154 0.16 -12.14 -6.09
CA GLN A 154 0.53 -11.18 -5.07
C GLN A 154 2.02 -11.25 -4.76
N THR A 155 2.57 -10.14 -4.29
CA THR A 155 3.92 -10.01 -3.75
C THR A 155 3.90 -9.28 -2.42
N ALA A 156 5.00 -9.35 -1.67
CA ALA A 156 5.08 -8.73 -0.36
C ALA A 156 5.87 -7.43 -0.42
N TRP A 157 5.26 -6.32 0.01
CA TRP A 157 5.77 -4.95 0.12
C TRP A 157 5.91 -4.16 -1.18
N SER A 158 6.24 -4.80 -2.27
CA SER A 158 6.52 -4.12 -3.54
C SER A 158 6.33 -5.06 -4.74
N ALA A 159 6.11 -4.46 -5.90
CA ALA A 159 6.06 -5.16 -7.18
C ALA A 159 7.44 -5.72 -7.58
N PRO A 160 7.49 -6.87 -8.29
CA PRO A 160 8.72 -7.59 -8.59
C PRO A 160 9.40 -7.07 -9.87
N HIS A 161 9.66 -5.76 -9.97
CA HIS A 161 10.20 -5.13 -11.19
C HIS A 161 11.48 -5.80 -11.72
N PRO A 162 12.49 -6.18 -10.89
CA PRO A 162 13.68 -6.87 -11.39
C PRO A 162 13.39 -8.22 -12.04
N ILE A 163 12.36 -8.92 -11.56
CA ILE A 163 11.91 -10.19 -12.15
C ILE A 163 11.33 -9.97 -13.54
N LEU A 164 10.49 -8.93 -13.72
CA LEU A 164 9.84 -8.63 -14.99
C LEU A 164 10.85 -8.13 -16.03
N GLU A 165 11.82 -7.30 -15.63
CA GLU A 165 12.95 -6.91 -16.48
C GLU A 165 13.73 -8.15 -16.94
N LYS A 166 14.05 -9.06 -16.02
CA LYS A 166 14.76 -10.31 -16.34
C LYS A 166 13.94 -11.23 -17.22
N LEU A 167 12.63 -11.36 -16.97
CA LEU A 167 11.73 -12.17 -17.76
C LEU A 167 11.68 -11.72 -19.22
N THR A 168 11.50 -10.41 -19.47
CA THR A 168 11.50 -9.86 -20.84
C THR A 168 12.88 -9.92 -21.50
N GLN A 169 13.97 -9.93 -20.75
CA GLN A 169 15.30 -10.21 -21.27
C GLN A 169 15.45 -11.67 -21.75
N MET A 170 14.81 -12.62 -21.04
CA MET A 170 14.79 -14.04 -21.44
C MET A 170 13.88 -14.28 -22.66
N PHE A 171 12.80 -13.50 -22.81
CA PHE A 171 11.80 -13.60 -23.86
C PHE A 171 11.62 -12.24 -24.58
N PRO A 172 12.60 -11.78 -25.36
CA PRO A 172 12.65 -10.42 -25.89
C PRO A 172 11.55 -10.09 -26.91
N ASP A 173 10.91 -11.11 -27.48
CA ASP A 173 9.80 -10.95 -28.44
C ASP A 173 8.43 -10.77 -27.76
N ILE A 174 8.38 -10.87 -26.42
CA ILE A 174 7.16 -10.70 -25.65
C ILE A 174 7.23 -9.36 -24.91
N MET A 175 6.19 -8.53 -25.09
CA MET A 175 5.98 -7.32 -24.32
C MET A 175 5.08 -7.65 -23.12
N LEU A 176 5.41 -7.11 -21.96
CA LEU A 176 4.66 -7.21 -20.73
C LEU A 176 4.09 -5.83 -20.38
N GLU A 177 2.80 -5.74 -20.15
CA GLU A 177 2.18 -4.62 -19.43
C GLU A 177 1.84 -5.09 -18.03
N HIS A 178 2.40 -4.42 -17.02
CA HIS A 178 2.29 -4.78 -15.62
C HIS A 178 1.64 -3.64 -14.84
N GLU A 179 0.50 -3.92 -14.24
CA GLU A 179 -0.18 -3.06 -13.28
C GLU A 179 -0.02 -3.63 -11.87
N TRP A 180 0.21 -2.76 -10.88
CA TRP A 180 0.31 -3.18 -9.47
C TRP A 180 -0.34 -2.17 -8.55
N ALA A 181 -0.82 -2.66 -7.39
CA ALA A 181 -1.32 -1.83 -6.31
C ALA A 181 -1.12 -2.51 -4.95
N ASP A 182 -0.72 -1.71 -3.96
CA ASP A 182 -0.64 -2.12 -2.55
C ASP A 182 -2.04 -2.29 -1.95
N GLU A 183 -2.18 -3.16 -0.93
CA GLU A 183 -3.41 -3.28 -0.15
C GLU A 183 -3.72 -2.00 0.66
N ASP A 184 -2.71 -1.16 0.92
CA ASP A 184 -2.88 0.22 1.39
C ASP A 184 -3.31 1.08 0.20
N VAL A 185 -4.61 1.07 -0.07
CA VAL A 185 -5.25 1.62 -1.26
C VAL A 185 -4.87 3.08 -1.48
N GLY A 186 -4.44 3.39 -2.70
CA GLY A 186 -3.95 4.73 -3.07
C GLY A 186 -2.45 4.93 -2.85
N GLN A 187 -1.75 3.92 -2.34
CA GLN A 187 -0.29 3.93 -2.18
C GLN A 187 0.37 2.91 -3.10
N ASN A 188 1.67 3.11 -3.42
CA ASN A 188 2.50 2.15 -4.13
C ASN A 188 1.74 1.43 -5.27
N CYS A 189 1.21 2.19 -6.22
CA CYS A 189 0.49 1.70 -7.39
C CYS A 189 1.00 2.35 -8.68
N GLY A 190 0.79 1.67 -9.82
CA GLY A 190 1.20 2.17 -11.13
C GLY A 190 1.16 1.10 -12.20
N ARG A 191 1.64 1.48 -13.39
CA ARG A 191 1.76 0.59 -14.55
C ARG A 191 3.07 0.83 -15.27
N TYR A 192 3.74 -0.27 -15.64
CA TYR A 192 4.92 -0.26 -16.51
C TYR A 192 4.75 -1.20 -17.69
N SER A 193 5.31 -0.83 -18.84
CA SER A 193 5.49 -1.73 -19.95
C SER A 193 6.96 -2.12 -20.08
N TYR A 194 7.22 -3.42 -20.30
CA TYR A 194 8.58 -3.98 -20.41
C TYR A 194 8.75 -4.70 -21.74
N GLN A 195 9.92 -4.53 -22.34
CA GLN A 195 10.34 -5.30 -23.50
C GLN A 195 11.86 -5.44 -23.52
N ASN A 196 12.37 -6.62 -23.83
CA ASN A 196 13.80 -6.92 -23.98
C ASN A 196 14.67 -6.48 -22.76
N GLY A 197 14.11 -6.59 -21.54
CA GLY A 197 14.78 -6.22 -20.30
C GLY A 197 14.75 -4.73 -19.95
N GLU A 198 14.04 -3.91 -20.73
CA GLU A 198 13.93 -2.46 -20.49
C GLU A 198 12.48 -2.06 -20.20
N ARG A 199 12.30 -1.03 -19.38
CA ARG A 199 11.03 -0.35 -19.21
C ARG A 199 10.86 0.62 -20.38
N ILE A 200 9.79 0.47 -21.13
CA ILE A 200 9.50 1.29 -22.32
C ILE A 200 8.44 2.36 -22.04
N GLU A 201 7.57 2.12 -21.07
CA GLU A 201 6.56 3.08 -20.61
C GLU A 201 6.39 2.99 -19.10
N GLU A 202 6.10 4.13 -18.46
CA GLU A 202 5.82 4.26 -17.05
C GLU A 202 4.58 5.13 -16.86
N TYR A 203 3.67 4.70 -15.97
CA TYR A 203 2.50 5.46 -15.58
C TYR A 203 2.34 5.42 -14.07
N TYR A 204 2.07 6.57 -13.48
CA TYR A 204 1.65 6.73 -12.10
C TYR A 204 0.41 7.61 -12.05
N PRO A 205 -0.57 7.31 -11.18
CA PRO A 205 -1.71 8.21 -10.97
C PRO A 205 -1.26 9.64 -10.63
N GLU A 206 -1.92 10.64 -11.23
CA GLU A 206 -1.54 12.05 -11.07
C GLU A 206 -2.14 12.69 -9.81
N SER A 207 -3.17 12.08 -9.22
CA SER A 207 -3.85 12.54 -8.02
C SER A 207 -4.11 11.42 -7.02
N GLU A 208 -4.37 11.78 -5.77
CA GLU A 208 -4.76 10.85 -4.73
C GLU A 208 -6.07 10.10 -5.09
N ALA A 209 -7.06 10.79 -5.66
CA ALA A 209 -8.30 10.17 -6.11
C ALA A 209 -8.05 9.12 -7.18
N GLU A 210 -7.24 9.45 -8.19
CA GLU A 210 -6.89 8.51 -9.26
C GLU A 210 -6.11 7.30 -8.74
N ALA A 211 -5.22 7.49 -7.75
CA ALA A 211 -4.47 6.40 -7.12
C ALA A 211 -5.40 5.43 -6.37
N VAL A 212 -6.38 5.94 -5.64
CA VAL A 212 -7.40 5.12 -4.96
C VAL A 212 -8.24 4.35 -5.98
N GLU A 213 -8.74 5.02 -7.02
CA GLU A 213 -9.55 4.39 -8.08
C GLU A 213 -8.76 3.29 -8.81
N PHE A 214 -7.50 3.57 -9.13
CA PHE A 214 -6.60 2.62 -9.78
C PHE A 214 -6.36 1.39 -8.90
N ALA A 215 -6.06 1.58 -7.62
CA ALA A 215 -5.83 0.49 -6.69
C ALA A 215 -7.11 -0.32 -6.44
N CYS A 216 -8.25 0.33 -6.21
CA CYS A 216 -9.54 -0.33 -6.04
C CYS A 216 -9.91 -1.19 -7.25
N LYS A 217 -9.67 -0.70 -8.47
CA LYS A 217 -9.89 -1.48 -9.70
C LYS A 217 -9.06 -2.76 -9.74
N LEU A 218 -7.78 -2.71 -9.31
CA LEU A 218 -6.91 -3.88 -9.33
C LEU A 218 -7.24 -4.89 -8.23
N TRP A 219 -7.72 -4.42 -7.08
CA TRP A 219 -8.15 -5.27 -5.97
C TRP A 219 -9.59 -5.76 -6.09
N ASP A 220 -10.35 -5.29 -7.10
CA ASP A 220 -11.80 -5.53 -7.24
C ASP A 220 -12.59 -5.06 -6.00
N TYR A 221 -12.23 -3.88 -5.46
CA TYR A 221 -12.91 -3.24 -4.34
C TYR A 221 -13.82 -2.10 -4.81
N ASP A 222 -14.97 -1.94 -4.16
CA ASP A 222 -15.70 -0.67 -4.18
C ASP A 222 -15.10 0.24 -3.08
N PRO A 223 -14.71 1.49 -3.39
CA PRO A 223 -14.24 2.42 -2.37
C PRO A 223 -15.18 2.56 -1.17
N LEU A 224 -16.49 2.47 -1.36
CA LEU A 224 -17.48 2.53 -0.28
C LEU A 224 -17.40 1.33 0.68
N ASP A 225 -16.98 0.16 0.21
CA ASP A 225 -16.75 -1.01 1.08
C ASP A 225 -15.53 -0.82 2.00
N LEU A 226 -14.67 0.14 1.67
CA LEU A 226 -13.51 0.56 2.46
C LEU A 226 -13.79 1.84 3.27
N ASP A 227 -15.05 2.24 3.42
CA ASP A 227 -15.47 3.50 4.04
C ASP A 227 -14.82 4.75 3.41
N LEU A 228 -14.50 4.68 2.11
CA LEU A 228 -13.94 5.76 1.32
C LEU A 228 -15.01 6.42 0.45
N CYS A 229 -15.07 7.74 0.45
CA CYS A 229 -15.95 8.51 -0.42
C CYS A 229 -15.20 9.68 -1.06
N LEU A 230 -15.46 9.94 -2.35
CA LEU A 230 -14.87 11.06 -3.06
C LEU A 230 -15.33 12.39 -2.42
N ASN A 231 -14.41 13.33 -2.21
CA ASN A 231 -14.74 14.64 -1.66
C ASN A 231 -15.56 15.48 -2.66
N ALA A 232 -16.16 16.58 -2.18
CA ALA A 232 -17.03 17.44 -2.98
C ALA A 232 -16.32 18.07 -4.19
N GLU A 233 -15.00 18.28 -4.10
CA GLU A 233 -14.17 18.81 -5.20
C GLU A 233 -13.77 17.75 -6.22
N GLY A 234 -13.94 16.45 -5.92
CA GLY A 234 -13.52 15.34 -6.77
C GLY A 234 -12.00 15.14 -6.82
N THR A 235 -11.25 15.57 -5.81
CA THR A 235 -9.78 15.58 -5.81
C THR A 235 -9.13 14.53 -4.93
N LYS A 236 -9.82 14.05 -3.90
CA LYS A 236 -9.34 13.02 -2.97
C LYS A 236 -10.47 12.17 -2.38
N TYR A 237 -10.13 11.01 -1.85
CA TYR A 237 -11.04 10.20 -1.04
C TYR A 237 -10.93 10.56 0.44
N ILE A 238 -12.05 10.55 1.14
CA ILE A 238 -12.20 10.86 2.57
C ILE A 238 -12.74 9.62 3.26
N HIS A 239 -12.19 9.31 4.44
CA HIS A 239 -12.76 8.27 5.31
C HIS A 239 -14.02 8.77 6.01
N LEU A 240 -15.11 8.03 5.87
CA LEU A 240 -16.43 8.40 6.39
C LEU A 240 -16.57 8.19 7.91
N GLU A 241 -15.80 7.27 8.48
CA GLU A 241 -15.93 6.82 9.88
C GLU A 241 -14.90 7.42 10.84
N LEU A 242 -13.98 8.30 10.35
CA LEU A 242 -12.85 8.77 11.17
C LEU A 242 -13.16 9.96 12.08
N GLU A 243 -14.22 10.74 11.82
CA GLU A 243 -14.52 11.95 12.57
C GLU A 243 -15.98 11.97 13.02
N GLU A 244 -16.22 12.37 14.29
CA GLU A 244 -17.54 12.55 14.88
C GLU A 244 -17.93 14.02 14.87
N TYR A 245 -19.13 14.32 14.41
CA TYR A 245 -19.71 15.63 14.31
C TYR A 245 -20.93 15.75 15.22
N GLN A 246 -21.18 16.93 15.73
CA GLN A 246 -22.37 17.19 16.54
C GLN A 246 -23.62 17.33 15.65
N GLN A 247 -24.67 16.59 15.97
CA GLN A 247 -25.97 16.71 15.28
C GLN A 247 -26.65 18.02 15.65
N ILE A 248 -27.08 18.76 14.64
CA ILE A 248 -27.81 20.01 14.81
C ILE A 248 -29.03 20.07 13.88
N GLU A 249 -29.93 20.98 14.18
CA GLU A 249 -30.97 21.45 13.25
C GLU A 249 -30.65 22.88 12.83
N LEU A 250 -30.60 23.11 11.52
CA LEU A 250 -30.38 24.42 10.93
C LEU A 250 -31.52 24.75 9.96
N LEU A 251 -32.27 25.80 10.21
CA LEU A 251 -33.43 26.19 9.40
C LEU A 251 -34.47 25.09 9.24
N GLY A 252 -34.68 24.27 10.28
CA GLY A 252 -35.62 23.15 10.27
C GLY A 252 -35.13 21.91 9.52
N LYS A 253 -33.83 21.84 9.18
CA LYS A 253 -33.23 20.71 8.48
C LYS A 253 -32.12 20.06 9.30
N PRO A 254 -31.96 18.72 9.22
CA PRO A 254 -30.83 18.03 9.83
C PRO A 254 -29.51 18.52 9.25
N ALA A 255 -28.53 18.75 10.11
CA ALA A 255 -27.19 19.17 9.74
C ALA A 255 -26.16 18.65 10.75
N LEU A 256 -24.88 18.66 10.38
CA LEU A 256 -23.77 18.36 11.25
C LEU A 256 -22.97 19.64 11.55
N PHE A 257 -22.43 19.74 12.74
CA PHE A 257 -21.61 20.86 13.19
C PHE A 257 -20.25 20.37 13.70
N THR A 258 -19.21 21.11 13.34
CA THR A 258 -17.86 20.97 13.94
C THR A 258 -17.27 22.36 14.21
N ASN A 259 -16.39 22.43 15.23
CA ASN A 259 -15.59 23.62 15.49
C ASN A 259 -14.46 23.83 14.46
N ALA A 260 -14.14 22.80 13.68
CA ALA A 260 -13.12 22.88 12.63
C ALA A 260 -13.56 23.78 11.48
N ARG A 261 -12.60 24.38 10.79
CA ARG A 261 -12.84 25.12 9.56
C ARG A 261 -12.68 24.14 8.39
N LEU A 262 -13.78 23.59 7.92
CA LEU A 262 -13.84 22.67 6.79
C LEU A 262 -13.98 23.43 5.46
N THR A 263 -13.55 22.77 4.40
CA THR A 263 -13.74 23.18 3.00
C THR A 263 -14.41 22.01 2.24
N ASP A 264 -14.77 22.23 0.98
CA ASP A 264 -15.32 21.15 0.14
C ASP A 264 -14.33 19.99 -0.07
N ALA A 265 -13.03 20.22 0.17
CA ALA A 265 -12.01 19.19 0.17
C ALA A 265 -12.05 18.25 1.42
N ASP A 266 -12.77 18.65 2.46
CA ASP A 266 -12.83 17.94 3.74
C ASP A 266 -14.14 17.17 3.94
N ILE A 267 -15.07 17.22 2.97
CA ILE A 267 -16.39 16.57 3.06
C ILE A 267 -16.70 15.69 1.84
N PRO A 268 -17.55 14.64 1.98
CA PRO A 268 -17.99 13.80 0.87
C PRO A 268 -18.73 14.56 -0.22
N GLN A 269 -18.64 14.04 -1.45
CA GLN A 269 -19.44 14.52 -2.56
C GLN A 269 -20.94 14.39 -2.24
N GLY A 270 -21.73 15.39 -2.62
CA GLY A 270 -23.17 15.44 -2.34
C GLY A 270 -23.52 16.11 -1.01
N LEU A 271 -22.55 16.48 -0.19
CA LEU A 271 -22.73 17.32 0.99
C LEU A 271 -22.29 18.77 0.71
N TYR A 272 -22.78 19.70 1.49
CA TYR A 272 -22.50 21.14 1.39
C TYR A 272 -21.90 21.62 2.70
N CYS A 273 -20.82 22.40 2.61
CA CYS A 273 -20.15 22.99 3.77
C CYS A 273 -20.39 24.48 3.84
N TYR A 274 -20.71 24.97 5.03
CA TYR A 274 -20.93 26.39 5.32
C TYR A 274 -20.20 26.80 6.57
N HIS A 275 -19.84 28.09 6.68
CA HIS A 275 -19.12 28.62 7.83
C HIS A 275 -20.05 29.36 8.77
N LEU A 276 -20.12 28.91 10.02
CA LEU A 276 -20.68 29.67 11.14
C LEU A 276 -19.71 30.76 11.56
N ARG A 277 -20.24 31.96 11.88
CA ARG A 277 -19.42 33.11 12.19
C ARG A 277 -20.06 33.94 13.29
N HIS A 278 -19.20 34.66 14.00
CA HIS A 278 -19.58 35.68 14.98
C HIS A 278 -19.08 37.02 14.50
N SER A 279 -19.96 38.02 14.47
CA SER A 279 -19.56 39.44 14.36
C SER A 279 -19.12 39.99 15.72
N ASP A 280 -18.34 41.07 15.71
CA ASP A 280 -17.82 41.70 16.92
C ASP A 280 -18.93 42.22 17.85
N ASP A 281 -20.14 42.46 17.35
CA ASP A 281 -21.34 42.86 18.09
C ASP A 281 -22.13 41.66 18.66
N GLY A 282 -21.61 40.43 18.52
CA GLY A 282 -22.25 39.21 19.02
C GLY A 282 -23.32 38.62 18.12
N GLY A 283 -23.51 39.13 16.91
CA GLY A 283 -24.39 38.54 15.91
C GLY A 283 -23.80 37.25 15.34
N ARG A 284 -24.65 36.24 15.05
CA ARG A 284 -24.27 35.00 14.40
C ARG A 284 -24.83 34.95 12.99
N PHE A 285 -24.05 34.43 12.07
CA PHE A 285 -24.47 34.22 10.69
C PHE A 285 -23.78 33.03 10.04
N CYS A 286 -24.40 32.51 8.99
CA CYS A 286 -23.88 31.38 8.18
C CYS A 286 -23.63 31.87 6.75
N SER A 287 -22.51 31.49 6.13
CA SER A 287 -22.16 31.89 4.77
C SER A 287 -21.28 30.85 4.09
N VAL A 288 -21.24 30.86 2.75
CA VAL A 288 -20.39 30.00 1.94
C VAL A 288 -18.91 30.37 2.10
N GLU A 289 -18.59 31.68 1.97
CA GLU A 289 -17.21 32.15 1.94
C GLU A 289 -16.73 32.79 3.25
N PRO A 290 -15.45 32.63 3.61
CA PRO A 290 -14.84 33.33 4.73
C PRO A 290 -14.74 34.82 4.41
N ARG A 291 -15.38 35.65 5.22
CA ARG A 291 -15.22 37.14 5.16
C ARG A 291 -14.04 37.56 6.03
N VAL A 292 -13.27 38.52 5.53
CA VAL A 292 -12.16 39.11 6.28
C VAL A 292 -12.72 39.91 7.46
N GLY A 293 -12.13 39.75 8.65
CA GLY A 293 -12.50 40.52 9.86
C GLY A 293 -13.64 39.95 10.69
N VAL A 294 -14.01 38.67 10.46
CA VAL A 294 -15.05 37.99 11.23
C VAL A 294 -14.49 36.71 11.85
N ASN A 295 -14.82 36.50 13.13
CA ASN A 295 -14.35 35.30 13.85
C ASN A 295 -15.05 34.02 13.32
N HIS A 296 -14.26 33.00 13.10
CA HIS A 296 -14.77 31.66 12.73
C HIS A 296 -15.45 31.03 13.94
N GLY A 297 -16.69 30.58 13.76
CA GLY A 297 -17.49 29.92 14.81
C GLY A 297 -17.72 28.45 14.59
N GLY A 298 -17.15 27.85 13.54
CA GLY A 298 -17.31 26.46 13.17
C GLY A 298 -17.79 26.27 11.74
N SER A 299 -17.93 24.99 11.33
CA SER A 299 -18.47 24.59 10.03
C SER A 299 -19.76 23.80 10.21
N VAL A 300 -20.67 23.93 9.27
CA VAL A 300 -21.95 23.24 9.21
C VAL A 300 -22.03 22.48 7.89
N ILE A 301 -22.37 21.19 7.96
CA ILE A 301 -22.53 20.29 6.81
C ILE A 301 -24.01 19.98 6.65
N THR A 302 -24.52 20.07 5.43
CA THR A 302 -25.92 19.79 5.08
C THR A 302 -26.02 18.90 3.84
N LYS A 303 -27.11 18.15 3.70
CA LYS A 303 -27.43 17.36 2.48
C LYS A 303 -28.03 18.20 1.37
N GLU A 304 -28.69 19.29 1.71
CA GLU A 304 -29.31 20.19 0.78
C GLU A 304 -28.65 21.57 0.80
N PRO A 305 -28.54 22.25 -0.34
CA PRO A 305 -28.00 23.57 -0.38
C PRO A 305 -28.84 24.58 0.44
N ILE A 306 -28.18 25.53 1.08
CA ILE A 306 -28.82 26.65 1.77
C ILE A 306 -28.91 27.82 0.80
N ASP A 307 -30.11 28.35 0.62
CA ASP A 307 -30.31 29.58 -0.16
C ASP A 307 -30.00 30.84 0.69
N PHE A 308 -28.86 31.46 0.43
CA PHE A 308 -28.45 32.71 1.09
C PHE A 308 -29.01 33.97 0.43
N GLY A 309 -29.77 33.81 -0.65
CA GLY A 309 -30.28 34.94 -1.41
C GLY A 309 -29.16 35.85 -1.96
N LYS A 310 -29.54 37.11 -2.27
CA LYS A 310 -28.55 38.10 -2.81
C LYS A 310 -27.49 38.54 -1.83
N GLN A 311 -27.68 38.32 -0.53
CA GLN A 311 -26.75 38.78 0.50
C GLN A 311 -25.55 37.85 0.68
N GLY A 312 -25.66 36.58 0.28
CA GLY A 312 -24.63 35.59 0.44
C GLY A 312 -24.39 35.14 1.89
N TYR A 313 -25.33 35.43 2.79
CA TYR A 313 -25.32 34.97 4.18
C TYR A 313 -26.71 34.97 4.79
N ILE A 314 -26.91 34.21 5.86
CA ILE A 314 -28.10 34.22 6.71
C ILE A 314 -27.67 34.70 8.11
N SER A 315 -28.35 35.75 8.63
CA SER A 315 -28.24 36.14 10.04
C SER A 315 -29.24 35.35 10.87
N PHE A 316 -28.79 34.84 12.01
CA PHE A 316 -29.65 34.05 12.88
C PHE A 316 -30.55 34.95 13.73
N THR A 317 -31.80 34.53 13.80
CA THR A 317 -32.78 34.93 14.83
C THR A 317 -32.90 33.77 15.83
N LYS A 318 -33.63 33.96 16.93
CA LYS A 318 -33.89 32.88 17.92
C LYS A 318 -34.50 31.62 17.28
N ASP A 319 -35.28 31.78 16.22
CA ASP A 319 -36.00 30.70 15.55
C ASP A 319 -35.17 30.02 14.44
N THR A 320 -34.03 30.62 14.05
CA THR A 320 -33.16 30.12 12.98
C THR A 320 -31.76 29.79 13.47
N GLU A 321 -31.46 30.00 14.76
CA GLU A 321 -30.19 29.55 15.36
C GLU A 321 -30.04 28.03 15.28
N PRO A 322 -28.82 27.54 14.98
CA PRO A 322 -28.58 26.08 15.03
C PRO A 322 -28.96 25.51 16.39
N ASN A 323 -29.78 24.49 16.39
CA ASN A 323 -30.21 23.78 17.59
C ASN A 323 -29.51 22.41 17.66
N PHE A 324 -28.84 22.16 18.79
CA PHE A 324 -28.23 20.83 19.02
C PHE A 324 -29.30 19.81 19.38
N THR A 325 -29.52 18.86 18.49
CA THR A 325 -30.66 17.94 18.53
C THR A 325 -30.32 16.52 18.99
N GLY A 326 -29.04 16.18 18.99
CA GLY A 326 -28.60 14.80 19.28
C GLY A 326 -27.15 14.71 19.72
N GLY A 327 -26.62 13.50 19.71
CA GLY A 327 -25.23 13.18 20.00
C GLY A 327 -24.29 13.39 18.81
N GLU A 328 -23.12 12.79 18.89
CA GLU A 328 -22.13 12.75 17.83
C GLU A 328 -22.55 11.75 16.74
N GLN A 329 -22.23 12.06 15.50
CA GLN A 329 -22.53 11.25 14.32
C GLN A 329 -21.39 11.36 13.32
N THR A 330 -21.05 10.27 12.65
CA THR A 330 -20.08 10.25 11.55
C THR A 330 -20.67 10.80 10.25
N LEU A 331 -19.81 11.20 9.30
CA LEU A 331 -20.25 11.57 7.95
C LEU A 331 -20.93 10.41 7.24
N GLY A 332 -20.43 9.17 7.43
CA GLY A 332 -21.01 7.95 6.87
C GLY A 332 -22.45 7.71 7.36
N GLU A 333 -22.69 7.80 8.68
CA GLU A 333 -24.02 7.67 9.27
C GLU A 333 -24.96 8.77 8.77
N PHE A 334 -24.46 10.01 8.65
CA PHE A 334 -25.23 11.13 8.14
C PHE A 334 -25.66 10.91 6.69
N LEU A 335 -24.78 10.45 5.82
CA LEU A 335 -25.10 10.11 4.42
C LEU A 335 -26.17 9.02 4.33
N LYS A 336 -26.07 7.97 5.15
CA LYS A 336 -26.97 6.80 5.14
C LYS A 336 -28.34 7.11 5.79
N SER A 337 -28.52 8.17 6.57
CA SER A 337 -29.71 8.45 7.39
C SER A 337 -31.03 8.59 6.62
N ASP A 338 -31.00 8.91 5.31
CA ASP A 338 -32.22 8.99 4.48
C ASP A 338 -32.62 7.66 3.86
N ALA A 339 -31.67 6.72 3.66
CA ALA A 339 -31.95 5.41 3.08
C ALA A 339 -32.80 4.52 4.02
N LEU A 340 -32.72 4.76 5.33
CA LEU A 340 -33.55 4.05 6.32
C LEU A 340 -35.01 4.51 6.33
N GLN A 341 -35.31 5.77 6.01
CA GLN A 341 -36.70 6.27 5.94
C GLN A 341 -37.43 5.76 4.71
N GLU A 342 -36.77 5.59 3.57
CA GLU A 342 -37.39 5.03 2.36
C GLU A 342 -37.66 3.52 2.49
N SER A 343 -36.81 2.77 3.23
CA SER A 343 -37.01 1.34 3.45
C SER A 343 -38.19 1.02 4.45
N GLU A 344 -38.41 1.90 5.41
CA GLU A 344 -39.54 1.76 6.35
C GLU A 344 -40.92 2.09 5.68
N VAL A 345 -40.93 3.01 4.73
CA VAL A 345 -42.15 3.35 3.97
C VAL A 345 -42.51 2.24 2.98
N MET A 346 -41.56 1.51 2.40
CA MET A 346 -41.83 0.39 1.50
C MET A 346 -42.29 -0.88 2.21
N ASN A 347 -42.10 -1.00 3.52
CA ASN A 347 -42.58 -2.15 4.31
C ASN A 347 -43.97 -1.92 4.94
N LEU A 348 -44.63 -0.80 4.66
CA LEU A 348 -45.96 -0.44 5.15
C LEU A 348 -47.02 -0.33 4.03
N CYS A 349 -46.71 -0.79 2.81
CA CYS A 349 -47.66 -0.86 1.69
C CYS A 349 -47.95 -2.31 1.30
#